data_85feb13d0966f234b6eb8a1c9d26e87b
#
_entry.id   85feb13d0966f234b6eb8a1c9d26e87b
#
_cell.length_a   1.000
_cell.length_b   1.000
_cell.length_c   1.000
_cell.angle_alpha   90.00
_cell.angle_beta   90.00
_cell.angle_gamma   90.00
#
_symmetry.space_group_name_H-M   'P 1'
#
loop_
_entity.id
_entity.type
_entity.pdbx_description
1 polymer ?
#
loop_
_entity_poly.entity_id
_entity_poly.type
_entity_poly.pdbx_seq_one_letter_code
_entity_poly.pdbx_strand_id
1 'polypeptide(L)'
;MRLVAGADVLLSAVIGGCARAVLEHPSITEVLTAEATLAEVQEYAAQLATKKHLSLDVALLTVASLPVRVVEREAYAKTIPEAKRRIGRRDPDDIEILALALHTGAPVWSNDNHFEDAGVEWFATAALPAKLR
;
A
#
# COMPACT_ATOMS: atom_id res chain seq x y z
N MET A 1 -0.17 15.63 1.18
CA MET A 1 -0.86 14.51 1.87
C MET A 1 0.06 13.30 1.93
N ARG A 2 0.18 12.69 3.10
CA ARG A 2 0.88 11.40 3.27
C ARG A 2 -0.14 10.27 3.23
N LEU A 3 0.22 9.14 2.63
CA LEU A 3 -0.65 7.97 2.54
C LEU A 3 0.14 6.71 2.90
N VAL A 4 -0.55 5.74 3.50
CA VAL A 4 -0.02 4.39 3.71
C VAL A 4 -0.68 3.48 2.69
N ALA A 5 0.09 3.01 1.72
CA ALA A 5 -0.42 2.25 0.58
C ALA A 5 -0.42 0.75 0.85
N GLY A 6 -1.54 0.10 0.54
CA GLY A 6 -1.66 -1.35 0.56
C GLY A 6 -1.08 -1.99 -0.70
N ALA A 7 -0.95 -3.32 -0.69
CA ALA A 7 -0.36 -4.07 -1.80
C ALA A 7 -1.18 -3.92 -3.10
N ASP A 8 -2.48 -3.87 -2.99
CA ASP A 8 -3.39 -3.79 -4.15
C ASP A 8 -3.15 -2.53 -4.99
N VAL A 9 -3.01 -1.37 -4.33
CA VAL A 9 -2.80 -0.11 -5.05
C VAL A 9 -1.38 -0.02 -5.62
N LEU A 10 -0.38 -0.55 -4.91
CA LEU A 10 0.99 -0.58 -5.42
C LEU A 10 1.10 -1.50 -6.64
N LEU A 11 0.46 -2.67 -6.59
CA LEU A 11 0.43 -3.59 -7.72
C LEU A 11 -0.27 -2.96 -8.93
N SER A 12 -1.38 -2.24 -8.70
CA SER A 12 -2.05 -1.47 -9.74
C SER A 12 -1.11 -0.45 -10.40
N ALA A 13 -0.30 0.24 -9.60
CA ALA A 13 0.67 1.21 -10.12
C ALA A 13 1.75 0.53 -10.98
N VAL A 14 2.18 -0.68 -10.61
CA VAL A 14 3.17 -1.45 -11.37
C VAL A 14 2.65 -1.81 -12.76
N ILE A 15 1.40 -2.19 -12.86
CA ILE A 15 0.80 -2.59 -14.15
C ILE A 15 0.21 -1.41 -14.93
N GLY A 16 0.44 -0.18 -14.47
CA GLY A 16 0.02 1.01 -15.20
C GLY A 16 -1.42 1.46 -14.97
N GLY A 17 -2.04 1.04 -13.86
CA GLY A 17 -3.40 1.44 -13.50
C GLY A 17 -3.48 2.87 -12.95
N CYS A 18 -4.69 3.30 -12.59
CA CYS A 18 -4.98 4.65 -12.10
C CYS A 18 -4.18 5.05 -10.86
N ALA A 19 -3.71 4.07 -10.09
CA ALA A 19 -2.90 4.32 -8.90
C ALA A 19 -1.62 5.08 -9.19
N ARG A 20 -1.04 4.90 -10.39
CA ARG A 20 0.18 5.62 -10.76
C ARG A 20 -0.02 7.14 -10.79
N ALA A 21 -1.17 7.59 -11.27
CA ALA A 21 -1.48 9.02 -11.29
C ALA A 21 -1.54 9.62 -9.88
N VAL A 22 -2.00 8.84 -8.90
CA VAL A 22 -2.01 9.26 -7.49
C VAL A 22 -0.58 9.36 -6.96
N LEU A 23 0.26 8.35 -7.22
CA LEU A 23 1.65 8.35 -6.78
C LEU A 23 2.44 9.55 -7.33
N GLU A 24 2.13 10.00 -8.52
CA GLU A 24 2.82 11.09 -9.20
C GLU A 24 2.18 12.46 -8.95
N HIS A 25 1.08 12.51 -8.21
CA HIS A 25 0.35 13.76 -7.97
C HIS A 25 1.14 14.71 -7.07
N PRO A 26 1.24 16.01 -7.42
CA PRO A 26 2.02 16.98 -6.64
C PRO A 26 1.56 17.16 -5.19
N SER A 27 0.27 16.93 -4.91
CA SER A 27 -0.28 17.04 -3.55
C SER A 27 0.06 15.87 -2.66
N ILE A 28 0.62 14.79 -3.21
CA ILE A 28 1.11 13.65 -2.43
C ILE A 28 2.55 13.95 -2.03
N THR A 29 2.76 14.15 -0.75
CA THR A 29 4.08 14.49 -0.21
C THR A 29 4.91 13.23 0.07
N GLU A 30 4.25 12.14 0.46
CA GLU A 30 4.93 10.89 0.78
C GLU A 30 3.95 9.75 0.74
N VAL A 31 4.35 8.63 0.16
CA VAL A 31 3.63 7.37 0.22
C VAL A 31 4.50 6.37 0.97
N LEU A 32 3.93 5.80 2.03
CA LEU A 32 4.60 4.82 2.89
C LEU A 32 4.00 3.45 2.65
N THR A 33 4.80 2.41 2.81
CA THR A 33 4.29 1.04 2.85
C THR A 33 5.11 0.21 3.82
N ALA A 34 4.55 -0.91 4.27
CA ALA A 34 5.26 -1.83 5.15
C ALA A 34 6.20 -2.72 4.34
N GLU A 35 7.31 -3.11 4.94
CA GLU A 35 8.29 -4.02 4.34
C GLU A 35 7.63 -5.32 3.86
N ALA A 36 6.77 -5.92 4.69
CA ALA A 36 6.04 -7.14 4.33
C ALA A 36 5.11 -6.92 3.13
N THR A 37 4.50 -5.74 3.03
CA THR A 37 3.62 -5.37 1.93
C THR A 37 4.40 -5.25 0.62
N LEU A 38 5.58 -4.64 0.65
CA LEU A 38 6.41 -4.54 -0.55
C LEU A 38 6.85 -5.92 -1.03
N ALA A 39 7.21 -6.82 -0.11
CA ALA A 39 7.56 -8.20 -0.46
C ALA A 39 6.40 -8.91 -1.16
N GLU A 40 5.17 -8.69 -0.71
CA GLU A 40 3.97 -9.22 -1.36
C GLU A 40 3.80 -8.66 -2.78
N VAL A 41 4.02 -7.36 -2.96
CA VAL A 41 3.94 -6.72 -4.28
C VAL A 41 4.98 -7.33 -5.22
N GLN A 42 6.20 -7.54 -4.76
CA GLN A 42 7.26 -8.18 -5.56
C GLN A 42 6.85 -9.59 -6.00
N GLU A 43 6.29 -10.37 -5.10
CA GLU A 43 5.83 -11.73 -5.39
C GLU A 43 4.72 -11.74 -6.44
N TYR A 44 3.70 -10.91 -6.27
CA TYR A 44 2.60 -10.83 -7.22
C TYR A 44 3.03 -10.27 -8.58
N ALA A 45 3.93 -9.30 -8.60
CA ALA A 45 4.46 -8.76 -9.85
C ALA A 45 5.20 -9.84 -10.65
N ALA A 46 5.98 -10.68 -9.96
CA ALA A 46 6.68 -11.81 -10.59
C ALA A 46 5.69 -12.82 -11.19
N GLN A 47 4.64 -13.15 -10.44
CA GLN A 47 3.60 -14.06 -10.91
C GLN A 47 2.88 -13.50 -12.15
N LEU A 48 2.53 -12.22 -12.12
CA LEU A 48 1.88 -11.56 -13.25
C LEU A 48 2.77 -11.52 -14.49
N ALA A 49 4.07 -11.28 -14.31
CA ALA A 49 5.03 -11.27 -15.41
C ALA A 49 5.07 -12.64 -16.09
N THR A 50 5.15 -13.72 -15.31
CA THR A 50 5.14 -15.09 -15.82
C THR A 50 3.83 -15.39 -16.56
N LYS A 51 2.69 -15.05 -15.96
CA LYS A 51 1.37 -15.35 -16.50
C LYS A 51 1.08 -14.61 -17.80
N LYS A 52 1.58 -13.37 -17.93
CA LYS A 52 1.34 -12.51 -19.09
C LYS A 52 2.51 -12.50 -20.08
N HIS A 53 3.48 -13.38 -19.90
CA HIS A 53 4.68 -13.46 -20.74
C HIS A 53 5.45 -12.13 -20.80
N LEU A 54 5.49 -11.39 -19.69
CA LEU A 54 6.24 -10.16 -19.57
C LEU A 54 7.62 -10.43 -19.00
N SER A 55 8.55 -9.48 -19.20
CA SER A 55 9.88 -9.59 -18.61
C SER A 55 9.82 -9.52 -17.09
N LEU A 56 10.34 -10.53 -16.42
CA LEU A 56 10.45 -10.53 -14.97
C LEU A 56 11.34 -9.38 -14.48
N ASP A 57 12.46 -9.16 -15.15
CA ASP A 57 13.38 -8.08 -14.77
C ASP A 57 12.72 -6.70 -14.84
N VAL A 58 11.92 -6.46 -15.88
CA VAL A 58 11.18 -5.19 -16.03
C VAL A 58 10.14 -5.05 -14.91
N ALA A 59 9.41 -6.12 -14.59
CA ALA A 59 8.41 -6.08 -13.52
C ALA A 59 9.06 -5.77 -12.17
N LEU A 60 10.15 -6.44 -11.83
CA LEU A 60 10.86 -6.21 -10.57
C LEU A 60 11.49 -4.83 -10.50
N LEU A 61 12.04 -4.35 -11.61
CA LEU A 61 12.61 -3.01 -11.69
C LEU A 61 11.52 -1.95 -11.51
N THR A 62 10.34 -2.17 -12.07
CA THR A 62 9.20 -1.26 -11.90
C THR A 62 8.78 -1.18 -10.44
N VAL A 63 8.73 -2.31 -9.73
CA VAL A 63 8.45 -2.31 -8.28
C VAL A 63 9.52 -1.52 -7.53
N ALA A 64 10.78 -1.75 -7.84
CA ALA A 64 11.90 -1.05 -7.19
C ALA A 64 11.88 0.46 -7.46
N SER A 65 11.26 0.89 -8.55
CA SER A 65 11.19 2.30 -8.97
C SER A 65 9.98 3.04 -8.39
N LEU A 66 9.07 2.35 -7.70
CA LEU A 66 7.91 3.01 -7.11
C LEU A 66 8.34 4.09 -6.11
N PRO A 67 7.75 5.29 -6.19
CA PRO A 67 8.11 6.38 -5.28
C PRO A 67 7.46 6.19 -3.91
N VAL A 68 7.84 5.13 -3.22
CA VAL A 68 7.31 4.79 -1.90
C VAL A 68 8.47 4.64 -0.91
N ARG A 69 8.20 5.02 0.33
CA ARG A 69 9.12 4.79 1.43
C ARG A 69 8.71 3.51 2.14
N VAL A 70 9.63 2.57 2.22
CA VAL A 70 9.41 1.29 2.89
C VAL A 70 9.79 1.44 4.35
N VAL A 71 8.86 1.08 5.25
CA VAL A 71 9.05 1.20 6.69
C VAL A 71 9.26 -0.19 7.29
N GLU A 72 10.33 -0.34 8.03
CA GLU A 72 10.68 -1.58 8.72
C GLU A 72 9.70 -1.85 9.87
N ARG A 73 9.44 -3.12 10.12
CA ARG A 73 8.48 -3.55 11.14
C ARG A 73 8.80 -3.02 12.53
N GLU A 74 10.07 -2.90 12.87
CA GLU A 74 10.52 -2.39 14.16
C GLU A 74 9.96 -0.98 14.43
N ALA A 75 9.81 -0.17 13.39
CA ALA A 75 9.33 1.20 13.53
C ALA A 75 7.88 1.27 14.01
N TYR A 76 7.02 0.33 13.61
CA TYR A 76 5.61 0.33 13.98
C TYR A 76 5.20 -0.88 14.83
N ALA A 77 6.16 -1.61 15.37
CA ALA A 77 5.89 -2.83 16.15
C ALA A 77 4.94 -2.59 17.32
N LYS A 78 4.99 -1.43 17.94
CA LYS A 78 4.13 -1.08 19.09
C LYS A 78 2.65 -1.02 18.75
N THR A 79 2.30 -0.73 17.49
CA THR A 79 0.90 -0.61 17.08
C THR A 79 0.34 -1.91 16.50
N ILE A 80 1.16 -2.94 16.32
CA ILE A 80 0.71 -4.23 15.79
C ILE A 80 -0.38 -4.88 16.65
N PRO A 81 -0.26 -4.95 18.00
CA PRO A 81 -1.33 -5.54 18.81
C PRO A 81 -2.67 -4.85 18.64
N GLU A 82 -2.68 -3.52 18.58
CA GLU A 82 -3.90 -2.76 18.37
C GLU A 82 -4.49 -3.00 16.98
N ALA A 83 -3.65 -3.08 15.95
CA ALA A 83 -4.09 -3.40 14.59
C ALA A 83 -4.74 -4.79 14.53
N LYS A 84 -4.13 -5.78 15.18
CA LYS A 84 -4.70 -7.12 15.26
C LYS A 84 -6.08 -7.11 15.95
N ARG A 85 -6.21 -6.34 17.01
CA ARG A 85 -7.46 -6.23 17.75
C ARG A 85 -8.58 -5.64 16.88
N ARG A 86 -8.25 -4.64 16.04
CA ARG A 86 -9.24 -3.94 15.20
C ARG A 86 -9.66 -4.73 13.97
N ILE A 87 -8.71 -5.35 13.29
CA ILE A 87 -8.98 -6.12 12.06
C ILE A 87 -9.40 -7.56 12.39
N GLY A 88 -8.99 -8.07 13.55
CA GLY A 88 -9.24 -9.44 13.93
C GLY A 88 -8.36 -10.42 13.18
N ARG A 89 -8.96 -11.52 12.65
CA ARG A 89 -8.22 -12.57 11.98
C ARG A 89 -8.23 -12.45 10.46
N ARG A 90 -8.44 -11.27 9.95
CA ARG A 90 -8.39 -11.00 8.51
C ARG A 90 -6.95 -11.15 8.01
N ASP A 91 -6.72 -10.78 6.77
CA ASP A 91 -5.44 -10.88 6.11
C ASP A 91 -4.29 -10.30 6.97
N PRO A 92 -3.22 -11.07 7.23
CA PRO A 92 -2.06 -10.57 7.98
C PRO A 92 -1.42 -9.33 7.36
N ASP A 93 -1.49 -9.17 6.04
CA ASP A 93 -0.92 -8.01 5.37
C ASP A 93 -1.70 -6.74 5.69
N ASP A 94 -3.01 -6.85 5.89
CA ASP A 94 -3.84 -5.73 6.35
C ASP A 94 -3.43 -5.28 7.75
N ILE A 95 -3.00 -6.21 8.59
CA ILE A 95 -2.53 -5.90 9.94
C ILE A 95 -1.29 -5.00 9.89
N GLU A 96 -0.33 -5.31 9.01
CA GLU A 96 0.89 -4.52 8.87
C GLU A 96 0.59 -3.11 8.37
N ILE A 97 -0.29 -2.98 7.39
CA ILE A 97 -0.70 -1.68 6.85
C ILE A 97 -1.46 -0.86 7.91
N LEU A 98 -2.38 -1.49 8.63
CA LEU A 98 -3.11 -0.78 9.69
C LEU A 98 -2.17 -0.35 10.81
N ALA A 99 -1.23 -1.21 11.21
CA ALA A 99 -0.26 -0.87 12.25
C ALA A 99 0.60 0.33 11.83
N LEU A 100 1.03 0.37 10.58
CA LEU A 100 1.80 1.49 10.05
C LEU A 100 0.97 2.78 10.03
N ALA A 101 -0.30 2.69 9.63
CA ALA A 101 -1.21 3.84 9.64
C ALA A 101 -1.44 4.38 11.05
N LEU A 102 -1.63 3.50 12.02
CA LEU A 102 -1.79 3.88 13.43
C LEU A 102 -0.52 4.55 13.98
N HIS A 103 0.64 4.05 13.60
CA HIS A 103 1.92 4.60 14.02
C HIS A 103 2.17 6.00 13.44
N THR A 104 1.88 6.21 12.17
CA THR A 104 2.18 7.46 11.46
C THR A 104 1.05 8.49 11.54
N GLY A 105 -0.18 8.05 11.82
CA GLY A 105 -1.35 8.90 11.74
C GLY A 105 -1.80 9.22 10.32
N ALA A 106 -1.16 8.63 9.30
CA ALA A 106 -1.52 8.85 7.91
C ALA A 106 -2.70 7.97 7.48
N PRO A 107 -3.56 8.43 6.56
CA PRO A 107 -4.66 7.60 6.06
C PRO A 107 -4.16 6.41 5.26
N VAL A 108 -4.96 5.34 5.25
CA VAL A 108 -4.71 4.16 4.43
C VAL A 108 -5.23 4.41 3.01
N TRP A 109 -4.44 4.02 2.03
CA TRP A 109 -4.82 4.02 0.62
C TRP A 109 -4.90 2.57 0.14
N SER A 110 -6.11 2.09 -0.08
CA SER A 110 -6.39 0.72 -0.54
C SER A 110 -7.73 0.70 -1.26
N ASN A 111 -7.85 -0.14 -2.29
CA ASN A 111 -9.14 -0.34 -2.95
C ASN A 111 -9.99 -1.40 -2.26
N ASP A 112 -9.46 -1.99 -1.22
CA ASP A 112 -10.10 -2.98 -0.37
C ASP A 112 -10.93 -2.28 0.71
N ASN A 113 -12.11 -2.78 1.02
CA ASN A 113 -12.93 -2.18 2.07
C ASN A 113 -12.62 -2.71 3.48
N HIS A 114 -11.54 -3.47 3.63
CA HIS A 114 -11.15 -4.08 4.92
C HIS A 114 -10.88 -3.06 6.01
N PHE A 115 -10.55 -1.83 5.66
CA PHE A 115 -10.20 -0.77 6.61
C PHE A 115 -11.40 0.09 7.02
N GLU A 116 -12.57 -0.13 6.44
CA GLU A 116 -13.76 0.70 6.67
C GLU A 116 -14.11 0.79 8.15
N ASP A 117 -14.07 -0.33 8.86
CA ASP A 117 -14.43 -0.41 10.28
C ASP A 117 -13.22 -0.40 11.21
N ALA A 118 -12.04 -0.07 10.71
CA ALA A 118 -10.81 -0.16 11.49
C ALA A 118 -10.49 1.09 12.32
N GLY A 119 -11.31 2.14 12.23
CA GLY A 119 -11.12 3.35 13.02
C GLY A 119 -10.00 4.24 12.51
N VAL A 120 -9.61 4.12 11.26
CA VAL A 120 -8.62 4.97 10.58
C VAL A 120 -9.24 5.59 9.35
N GLU A 121 -8.70 6.73 8.93
CA GLU A 121 -9.05 7.31 7.64
C GLU A 121 -8.58 6.38 6.53
N TRP A 122 -9.44 6.18 5.55
CA TRP A 122 -9.18 5.27 4.44
C TRP A 122 -9.74 5.82 3.14
N PHE A 123 -8.97 5.71 2.06
CA PHE A 123 -9.38 6.15 0.74
C PHE A 123 -9.11 5.07 -0.30
N ALA A 124 -10.12 4.80 -1.13
CA ALA A 124 -9.91 4.06 -2.37
C ALA A 124 -9.30 4.99 -3.42
N THR A 125 -8.65 4.42 -4.43
CA THR A 125 -8.02 5.20 -5.50
C THR A 125 -9.01 6.15 -6.17
N ALA A 126 -10.24 5.71 -6.42
CA ALA A 126 -11.27 6.52 -7.07
C ALA A 126 -11.69 7.74 -6.26
N ALA A 127 -11.51 7.72 -4.94
CA ALA A 127 -11.90 8.82 -4.05
C ALA A 127 -10.81 9.88 -3.92
N LEU A 128 -9.56 9.54 -4.22
CA LEU A 128 -8.43 10.43 -3.98
C LEU A 128 -8.40 11.69 -4.86
N PRO A 129 -8.72 11.64 -6.16
CA PRO A 129 -8.67 12.85 -6.98
C PRO A 129 -9.45 14.04 -6.40
N ALA A 130 -10.58 13.77 -5.76
CA ALA A 130 -11.36 14.82 -5.11
C ALA A 130 -10.67 15.42 -3.87
N LYS A 131 -9.74 14.69 -3.27
CA LYS A 131 -8.99 15.11 -2.09
C LYS A 131 -7.66 15.78 -2.43
N LEU A 132 -7.18 15.62 -3.66
CA LEU A 132 -5.84 16.05 -4.07
C LEU A 132 -5.82 17.39 -4.82
N ARG A 133 -6.81 18.17 -4.66
CA ARG A 133 -6.91 19.47 -5.36
C ARG A 133 -5.96 20.52 -4.80
#